data_4fd3773560ee1d7eaad6ed369e4b5d0f
#
_entry.id   4fd3773560ee1d7eaad6ed369e4b5d0f
#
_cell.length_a   1.000
_cell.length_b   1.000
_cell.length_c   1.000
_cell.angle_alpha   90.00
_cell.angle_beta   90.00
_cell.angle_gamma   90.00
#
_symmetry.space_group_name_H-M   'P 1'
#
loop_
_entity.id
_entity.type
_entity.pdbx_description
1 polymer ?
#
loop_
_entity_poly.entity_id
_entity_poly.type
_entity_poly.pdbx_seq_one_letter_code
_entity_poly.pdbx_strand_id
1 'polypeptide(L)'
;MKKWMRGAIGLGALAASAASAMAGEVSVARGAQVAITAGCHDCHTNGYAESGGKIDQAASLTGTSLGWQGPWGTTYPANLRLIAKDKGSEDAFVQYAKTFQAKPPMPFFNVHAMDESDVRSLYQYIVSLGEPGNAVPEYVPPGQEPKTPYIVIAPPIMPKG
;
A
#
# COMPACT_ATOMS: atom_id res chain seq x y z
N MET A 1 -29.74 75.48 3.83
CA MET A 1 -28.49 74.79 4.05
C MET A 1 -28.80 73.28 4.09
N LYS A 2 -28.59 72.54 2.97
CA LYS A 2 -28.84 71.08 2.85
C LYS A 2 -27.49 70.36 2.84
N LYS A 3 -27.17 69.58 3.88
CA LYS A 3 -25.97 68.73 3.99
C LYS A 3 -26.25 67.40 3.23
N TRP A 4 -25.43 67.15 2.23
CA TRP A 4 -25.42 65.89 1.52
C TRP A 4 -24.51 64.89 2.30
N MET A 5 -25.09 63.79 2.77
CA MET A 5 -24.35 62.66 3.30
C MET A 5 -23.95 61.76 2.10
N ARG A 6 -22.62 61.60 1.92
CA ARG A 6 -22.02 60.66 0.98
C ARG A 6 -22.00 59.28 1.68
N GLY A 7 -22.80 58.34 1.21
CA GLY A 7 -22.68 56.97 1.62
C GLY A 7 -21.45 56.31 0.95
N ALA A 8 -20.53 55.78 1.75
CA ALA A 8 -19.40 54.95 1.30
C ALA A 8 -19.94 53.50 1.11
N ILE A 9 -19.91 53.03 -0.11
CA ILE A 9 -20.17 51.61 -0.45
C ILE A 9 -18.87 50.87 -0.22
N GLY A 10 -18.81 50.09 0.87
CA GLY A 10 -17.68 49.19 1.15
C GLY A 10 -17.77 47.97 0.23
N LEU A 11 -16.82 47.83 -0.69
CA LEU A 11 -16.58 46.58 -1.42
C LEU A 11 -15.99 45.56 -0.43
N GLY A 12 -16.83 44.61 -0.01
CA GLY A 12 -16.36 43.43 0.69
C GLY A 12 -15.66 42.49 -0.29
N ALA A 13 -14.36 42.40 -0.21
CA ALA A 13 -13.60 41.37 -0.92
C ALA A 13 -13.88 40.00 -0.29
N LEU A 14 -14.64 39.15 -0.98
CA LEU A 14 -14.70 37.71 -0.66
C LEU A 14 -13.33 37.09 -0.99
N ALA A 15 -12.53 36.83 0.05
CA ALA A 15 -11.38 35.96 -0.08
C ALA A 15 -11.88 34.53 -0.26
N ALA A 16 -11.90 34.03 -1.49
CA ALA A 16 -12.06 32.62 -1.78
C ALA A 16 -10.80 31.88 -1.26
N SER A 17 -10.89 31.30 -0.07
CA SER A 17 -9.89 30.37 0.43
C SER A 17 -9.95 29.12 -0.47
N ALA A 18 -9.07 29.04 -1.46
CA ALA A 18 -8.81 27.79 -2.16
C ALA A 18 -8.26 26.82 -1.10
N ALA A 19 -9.07 25.87 -0.69
CA ALA A 19 -8.60 24.70 0.04
C ALA A 19 -7.66 23.95 -0.92
N SER A 20 -6.37 24.24 -0.84
CA SER A 20 -5.34 23.39 -1.43
C SER A 20 -5.54 22.01 -0.80
N ALA A 21 -5.95 21.03 -1.59
CA ALA A 21 -5.88 19.64 -1.19
C ALA A 21 -4.43 19.41 -0.75
N MET A 22 -4.21 19.25 0.56
CA MET A 22 -2.90 18.99 1.14
C MET A 22 -2.50 17.60 0.67
N ALA A 23 -1.87 17.51 -0.50
CA ALA A 23 -1.06 16.32 -0.82
C ALA A 23 -0.11 16.17 0.39
N GLY A 24 -0.21 15.03 1.09
CA GLY A 24 0.60 14.80 2.28
C GLY A 24 2.09 14.93 1.93
N GLU A 25 2.87 15.42 2.89
CA GLU A 25 4.33 15.50 2.71
C GLU A 25 4.90 14.11 2.44
N VAL A 26 5.64 13.99 1.34
CA VAL A 26 6.31 12.74 0.96
C VAL A 26 7.51 12.52 1.89
N SER A 27 7.51 11.43 2.64
CA SER A 27 8.61 11.12 3.56
C SER A 27 8.68 9.63 3.91
N VAL A 28 9.85 9.17 4.35
CA VAL A 28 10.06 7.81 4.87
C VAL A 28 9.12 7.52 6.06
N ALA A 29 8.94 8.48 6.95
CA ALA A 29 8.05 8.32 8.12
C ALA A 29 6.59 8.14 7.70
N ARG A 30 6.11 8.91 6.71
CA ARG A 30 4.77 8.75 6.13
C ARG A 30 4.66 7.37 5.45
N GLY A 31 5.69 6.94 4.72
CA GLY A 31 5.72 5.62 4.08
C GLY A 31 5.64 4.46 5.07
N ALA A 32 6.34 4.56 6.21
CA ALA A 32 6.22 3.59 7.28
C ALA A 32 4.79 3.54 7.86
N GLN A 33 4.16 4.69 8.07
CA GLN A 33 2.77 4.77 8.52
C GLN A 33 1.80 4.18 7.47
N VAL A 34 2.00 4.47 6.19
CA VAL A 34 1.21 3.90 5.08
C VAL A 34 1.35 2.38 5.05
N ALA A 35 2.56 1.84 5.18
CA ALA A 35 2.80 0.40 5.19
C ALA A 35 2.04 -0.32 6.32
N ILE A 36 1.90 0.33 7.49
CA ILE A 36 1.10 -0.19 8.61
C ILE A 36 -0.40 -0.07 8.31
N THR A 37 -0.88 1.14 8.01
CA THR A 37 -2.32 1.41 7.91
C THR A 37 -2.98 0.79 6.67
N ALA A 38 -2.22 0.58 5.60
CA ALA A 38 -2.66 -0.14 4.41
C ALA A 38 -2.47 -1.66 4.50
N GLY A 39 -1.98 -2.19 5.64
CA GLY A 39 -1.84 -3.62 5.87
C GLY A 39 -0.72 -4.30 5.07
N CYS A 40 0.28 -3.56 4.59
CA CYS A 40 1.36 -4.16 3.81
C CYS A 40 2.14 -5.20 4.63
N HIS A 41 2.39 -4.89 5.92
CA HIS A 41 3.12 -5.77 6.81
C HIS A 41 2.37 -7.06 7.13
N ASP A 42 1.03 -7.05 7.12
CA ASP A 42 0.20 -8.21 7.50
C ASP A 42 0.50 -9.45 6.66
N CYS A 43 0.88 -9.23 5.40
CA CYS A 43 1.23 -10.31 4.47
C CYS A 43 2.71 -10.28 4.05
N HIS A 44 3.30 -9.08 3.85
CA HIS A 44 4.63 -8.95 3.25
C HIS A 44 5.78 -8.93 4.27
N THR A 45 5.49 -9.08 5.58
CA THR A 45 6.51 -9.15 6.64
C THR A 45 6.31 -10.43 7.45
N ASN A 46 7.26 -11.34 7.36
CA ASN A 46 7.17 -12.60 8.09
C ASN A 46 7.16 -12.37 9.61
N GLY A 47 6.24 -13.02 10.31
CA GLY A 47 6.12 -12.94 11.78
C GLY A 47 5.47 -11.65 12.31
N TYR A 48 4.94 -10.76 11.45
CA TYR A 48 4.34 -9.50 11.89
C TYR A 48 3.10 -9.70 12.76
N ALA A 49 2.17 -10.54 12.31
CA ALA A 49 0.94 -10.83 13.06
C ALA A 49 1.23 -11.57 14.38
N GLU A 50 2.10 -12.56 14.34
CA GLU A 50 2.48 -13.36 15.50
C GLU A 50 3.22 -12.54 16.57
N SER A 51 3.93 -11.50 16.15
CA SER A 51 4.63 -10.57 17.05
C SER A 51 3.71 -9.50 17.67
N GLY A 52 2.43 -9.47 17.27
CA GLY A 52 1.50 -8.42 17.67
C GLY A 52 1.85 -7.06 17.03
N GLY A 53 2.28 -7.06 15.76
CA GLY A 53 2.61 -5.85 15.01
C GLY A 53 4.00 -5.26 15.29
N LYS A 54 4.88 -5.99 15.94
CA LYS A 54 6.27 -5.57 16.13
C LYS A 54 7.04 -5.80 14.84
N ILE A 55 7.64 -4.73 14.31
CA ILE A 55 8.35 -4.77 13.05
C ILE A 55 9.82 -5.09 13.31
N ASP A 56 10.29 -6.22 12.83
CA ASP A 56 11.71 -6.48 12.65
C ASP A 56 12.14 -5.83 11.32
N GLN A 57 13.03 -4.85 11.40
CA GLN A 57 13.51 -4.14 10.22
C GLN A 57 14.15 -5.09 9.20
N ALA A 58 14.84 -6.14 9.63
CA ALA A 58 15.46 -7.11 8.74
C ALA A 58 14.41 -7.88 7.92
N ALA A 59 13.27 -8.22 8.53
CA ALA A 59 12.17 -8.95 7.90
C ALA A 59 11.14 -8.05 7.20
N SER A 60 11.17 -6.74 7.46
CA SER A 60 10.17 -5.80 6.94
C SER A 60 10.05 -5.84 5.43
N LEU A 61 8.86 -6.15 4.94
CA LEU A 61 8.46 -6.12 3.52
C LEU A 61 9.33 -7.01 2.59
N THR A 62 10.00 -8.03 3.14
CA THR A 62 10.78 -9.00 2.36
C THR A 62 9.93 -10.13 1.76
N GLY A 63 8.62 -10.09 1.97
CA GLY A 63 7.72 -11.15 1.59
C GLY A 63 7.79 -12.36 2.53
N THR A 64 7.08 -13.43 2.19
CA THR A 64 7.05 -14.65 3.01
C THR A 64 6.93 -15.91 2.15
N SER A 65 7.42 -17.03 2.66
CA SER A 65 7.22 -18.35 2.06
C SER A 65 5.91 -19.04 2.51
N LEU A 66 5.12 -18.40 3.35
CA LEU A 66 3.77 -18.87 3.68
C LEU A 66 2.83 -18.59 2.50
N GLY A 67 2.32 -19.65 1.88
CA GLY A 67 1.42 -19.55 0.72
C GLY A 67 -0.04 -19.29 1.11
N TRP A 68 -0.79 -18.70 0.18
CA TRP A 68 -2.24 -18.51 0.29
C TRP A 68 -2.92 -19.27 -0.86
N GLN A 69 -3.51 -20.41 -0.54
CA GLN A 69 -4.13 -21.31 -1.52
C GLN A 69 -5.64 -21.11 -1.59
N GLY A 70 -6.13 -21.06 -2.81
CA GLY A 70 -7.56 -20.99 -3.11
C GLY A 70 -7.87 -21.54 -4.51
N PRO A 71 -9.07 -21.28 -5.05
CA PRO A 71 -9.41 -21.69 -6.42
C PRO A 71 -8.46 -21.14 -7.49
N TRP A 72 -7.73 -20.09 -7.16
CA TRP A 72 -6.72 -19.45 -8.03
C TRP A 72 -5.35 -20.12 -8.02
N GLY A 73 -5.13 -21.17 -7.23
CA GLY A 73 -3.82 -21.76 -6.94
C GLY A 73 -3.23 -21.23 -5.63
N THR A 74 -1.90 -21.29 -5.49
CA THR A 74 -1.20 -20.77 -4.31
C THR A 74 -0.35 -19.57 -4.69
N THR A 75 -0.59 -18.46 -4.00
CA THR A 75 0.15 -17.21 -4.14
C THR A 75 1.02 -16.95 -2.92
N TYR A 76 2.08 -16.20 -3.10
CA TYR A 76 3.01 -15.82 -2.03
C TYR A 76 3.11 -14.30 -1.96
N PRO A 77 3.05 -13.70 -0.75
CA PRO A 77 3.27 -12.27 -0.59
C PRO A 77 4.66 -11.88 -1.08
N ALA A 78 4.69 -11.03 -2.09
CA ALA A 78 5.91 -10.65 -2.78
C ALA A 78 6.92 -9.91 -1.86
N ASN A 79 8.20 -10.00 -2.19
CA ASN A 79 9.22 -9.15 -1.59
C ASN A 79 9.13 -7.74 -2.20
N LEU A 80 8.59 -6.78 -1.44
CA LEU A 80 8.39 -5.41 -1.91
C LEU A 80 9.70 -4.65 -2.11
N ARG A 81 10.77 -5.02 -1.38
CA ARG A 81 12.11 -4.44 -1.58
C ARG A 81 12.68 -4.83 -2.94
N LEU A 82 12.48 -6.09 -3.38
CA LEU A 82 12.86 -6.52 -4.73
C LEU A 82 12.05 -5.78 -5.79
N ILE A 83 10.74 -5.62 -5.60
CA ILE A 83 9.90 -4.86 -6.52
C ILE A 83 10.41 -3.41 -6.64
N ALA A 84 10.66 -2.74 -5.52
CA ALA A 84 11.17 -1.37 -5.54
C ALA A 84 12.53 -1.26 -6.27
N LYS A 85 13.43 -2.22 -6.02
CA LYS A 85 14.72 -2.31 -6.72
C LYS A 85 14.55 -2.53 -8.22
N ASP A 86 13.67 -3.43 -8.64
CA ASP A 86 13.39 -3.73 -10.06
C ASP A 86 12.81 -2.54 -10.81
N LYS A 87 11.98 -1.72 -10.14
CA LYS A 87 11.45 -0.50 -10.75
C LYS A 87 12.51 0.58 -10.91
N GLY A 88 13.51 0.59 -10.06
CA GLY A 88 14.71 1.42 -10.18
C GLY A 88 14.49 2.92 -9.91
N SER A 89 13.25 3.40 -9.89
CA SER A 89 12.92 4.79 -9.56
C SER A 89 11.55 4.93 -8.90
N GLU A 90 11.37 6.03 -8.16
CA GLU A 90 10.12 6.36 -7.50
C GLU A 90 8.97 6.51 -8.52
N ASP A 91 9.20 7.19 -9.64
CA ASP A 91 8.17 7.38 -10.67
C ASP A 91 7.74 6.05 -11.32
N ALA A 92 8.70 5.17 -11.61
CA ALA A 92 8.39 3.85 -12.15
C ALA A 92 7.63 2.98 -11.14
N PHE A 93 7.95 3.10 -9.84
CA PHE A 93 7.21 2.43 -8.78
C PHE A 93 5.77 2.97 -8.66
N VAL A 94 5.56 4.29 -8.77
CA VAL A 94 4.23 4.91 -8.79
C VAL A 94 3.40 4.39 -9.97
N GLN A 95 3.96 4.34 -11.16
CA GLN A 95 3.27 3.79 -12.33
C GLN A 95 2.94 2.31 -12.14
N TYR A 96 3.86 1.53 -11.62
CA TYR A 96 3.60 0.13 -11.27
C TYR A 96 2.48 0.00 -10.25
N ALA A 97 2.51 0.75 -9.16
CA ALA A 97 1.53 0.72 -8.09
C ALA A 97 0.10 1.04 -8.58
N LYS A 98 -0.03 1.88 -9.61
CA LYS A 98 -1.33 2.26 -10.22
C LYS A 98 -1.86 1.24 -11.23
N THR A 99 -1.03 0.30 -11.72
CA THR A 99 -1.40 -0.53 -12.87
C THR A 99 -1.22 -2.04 -12.68
N PHE A 100 -0.47 -2.48 -11.65
CA PHE A 100 -0.22 -3.90 -11.45
C PHE A 100 -1.51 -4.68 -11.16
N GLN A 101 -1.50 -5.94 -11.54
CA GLN A 101 -2.55 -6.88 -11.20
C GLN A 101 -1.97 -7.98 -10.31
N ALA A 102 -2.76 -8.46 -9.37
CA ALA A 102 -2.36 -9.54 -8.49
C ALA A 102 -3.48 -10.57 -8.34
N LYS A 103 -3.08 -11.81 -8.05
CA LYS A 103 -4.03 -12.86 -7.69
C LYS A 103 -4.45 -12.69 -6.21
N PRO A 104 -5.62 -13.23 -5.83
CA PRO A 104 -6.03 -13.23 -4.44
C PRO A 104 -4.97 -13.89 -3.53
N PRO A 105 -4.89 -13.48 -2.24
CA PRO A 105 -5.78 -12.53 -1.58
C PRO A 105 -5.35 -11.06 -1.68
N MET A 106 -4.30 -10.71 -2.46
CA MET A 106 -3.79 -9.35 -2.55
C MET A 106 -4.85 -8.35 -3.06
N PRO A 107 -5.28 -7.37 -2.25
CA PRO A 107 -6.27 -6.38 -2.66
C PRO A 107 -5.58 -5.23 -3.43
N PHE A 108 -5.03 -5.52 -4.60
CA PHE A 108 -4.27 -4.57 -5.41
C PHE A 108 -5.05 -3.29 -5.77
N PHE A 109 -6.38 -3.37 -5.83
CA PHE A 109 -7.26 -2.23 -6.07
C PHE A 109 -7.20 -1.18 -4.93
N ASN A 110 -6.85 -1.58 -3.69
CA ASN A 110 -6.61 -0.63 -2.60
C ASN A 110 -5.33 0.18 -2.86
N VAL A 111 -4.29 -0.46 -3.42
CA VAL A 111 -3.05 0.24 -3.79
C VAL A 111 -3.29 1.22 -4.94
N HIS A 112 -4.12 0.85 -5.93
CA HIS A 112 -4.53 1.73 -7.03
C HIS A 112 -5.26 2.99 -6.53
N ALA A 113 -5.99 2.87 -5.41
CA ALA A 113 -6.76 3.96 -4.80
C ALA A 113 -5.94 4.88 -3.88
N MET A 114 -4.68 4.54 -3.61
CA MET A 114 -3.82 5.38 -2.77
C MET A 114 -3.50 6.72 -3.46
N ASP A 115 -3.39 7.77 -2.65
CA ASP A 115 -2.83 9.04 -3.12
C ASP A 115 -1.39 8.85 -3.59
N GLU A 116 -1.01 9.59 -4.63
CA GLU A 116 0.34 9.48 -5.20
C GLU A 116 1.43 9.80 -4.18
N SER A 117 1.19 10.78 -3.29
CA SER A 117 2.11 11.13 -2.20
C SER A 117 2.32 9.97 -1.22
N ASP A 118 1.30 9.16 -0.98
CA ASP A 118 1.39 7.98 -0.13
C ASP A 118 2.18 6.86 -0.82
N VAL A 119 1.98 6.65 -2.12
CA VAL A 119 2.75 5.68 -2.90
C VAL A 119 4.22 6.08 -2.97
N ARG A 120 4.53 7.37 -3.17
CA ARG A 120 5.90 7.90 -3.14
C ARG A 120 6.55 7.71 -1.78
N SER A 121 5.83 8.03 -0.72
CA SER A 121 6.28 7.81 0.66
C SER A 121 6.57 6.34 0.94
N LEU A 122 5.68 5.46 0.49
CA LEU A 122 5.83 4.01 0.61
C LEU A 122 7.10 3.52 -0.11
N TYR A 123 7.36 4.00 -1.33
CA TYR A 123 8.61 3.70 -2.05
C TYR A 123 9.85 4.11 -1.25
N GLN A 124 9.87 5.36 -0.76
CA GLN A 124 11.00 5.86 0.03
C GLN A 124 11.22 5.02 1.30
N TYR A 125 10.15 4.64 1.99
CA TYR A 125 10.23 3.75 3.13
C TYR A 125 10.80 2.38 2.75
N ILE A 126 10.29 1.73 1.70
CA ILE A 126 10.77 0.43 1.23
C ILE A 126 12.26 0.49 0.91
N VAL A 127 12.71 1.51 0.19
CA VAL A 127 14.13 1.69 -0.16
C VAL A 127 14.98 1.94 1.09
N SER A 128 14.47 2.67 2.07
CA SER A 128 15.19 2.95 3.33
C SER A 128 15.44 1.71 4.19
N LEU A 129 14.70 0.62 3.95
CA LEU A 129 14.87 -0.65 4.67
C LEU A 129 16.17 -1.40 4.26
N GLY A 130 16.82 -1.01 3.18
CA GLY A 130 18.10 -1.54 2.74
C GLY A 130 17.98 -2.76 1.83
N GLU A 131 18.94 -3.68 1.93
CA GLU A 131 19.06 -4.82 1.01
C GLU A 131 17.77 -5.64 0.90
N PRO A 132 17.37 -6.00 -0.33
CA PRO A 132 16.09 -6.66 -0.56
C PRO A 132 16.00 -8.10 -0.08
N GLY A 133 17.14 -8.79 0.11
CA GLY A 133 17.15 -10.22 0.43
C GLY A 133 16.76 -11.09 -0.77
N ASN A 134 16.17 -12.26 -0.48
CA ASN A 134 15.86 -13.27 -1.47
C ASN A 134 14.44 -13.13 -2.06
N ALA A 135 14.23 -13.74 -3.24
CA ALA A 135 12.90 -13.90 -3.81
C ALA A 135 12.05 -14.86 -2.96
N VAL A 136 10.74 -14.62 -2.95
CA VAL A 136 9.76 -15.56 -2.39
C VAL A 136 9.51 -16.72 -3.38
N PRO A 137 8.86 -17.83 -2.94
CA PRO A 137 8.49 -18.91 -3.84
C PRO A 137 7.60 -18.42 -4.99
N GLU A 138 7.70 -19.11 -6.12
CA GLU A 138 6.87 -18.83 -7.29
C GLU A 138 5.41 -19.27 -7.08
N TYR A 139 4.51 -18.65 -7.82
CA TYR A 139 3.10 -19.03 -7.86
C TYR A 139 2.93 -20.51 -8.26
N VAL A 140 2.06 -21.23 -7.55
CA VAL A 140 1.71 -22.63 -7.84
C VAL A 140 0.29 -22.69 -8.42
N PRO A 141 0.11 -23.23 -9.65
CA PRO A 141 -1.20 -23.34 -10.29
C PRO A 141 -2.20 -24.21 -9.50
N PRO A 142 -3.52 -24.03 -9.73
CA PRO A 142 -4.53 -24.92 -9.16
C PRO A 142 -4.25 -26.39 -9.47
N GLY A 143 -4.50 -27.27 -8.48
CA GLY A 143 -4.30 -28.72 -8.63
C GLY A 143 -2.85 -29.19 -8.41
N GLN A 144 -1.93 -28.28 -8.14
CA GLN A 144 -0.56 -28.59 -7.75
C GLN A 144 -0.38 -28.29 -6.26
N GLU A 145 0.38 -29.12 -5.57
CA GLU A 145 0.68 -28.94 -4.15
C GLU A 145 1.91 -28.04 -3.96
N PRO A 146 1.81 -26.99 -3.09
CA PRO A 146 2.96 -26.16 -2.75
C PRO A 146 4.00 -26.97 -1.97
N LYS A 147 5.28 -26.61 -2.12
CA LYS A 147 6.40 -27.21 -1.38
C LYS A 147 6.70 -26.51 -0.05
N THR A 148 5.96 -25.45 0.27
CA THR A 148 6.12 -24.64 1.48
C THR A 148 4.82 -24.66 2.28
N PRO A 149 4.82 -24.27 3.56
CA PRO A 149 3.59 -24.10 4.32
C PRO A 149 2.61 -23.15 3.63
N TYR A 150 1.32 -23.43 3.72
CA TYR A 150 0.28 -22.61 3.14
C TYR A 150 -1.02 -22.64 3.94
N ILE A 151 -1.77 -21.56 3.83
CA ILE A 151 -3.12 -21.41 4.39
C ILE A 151 -4.12 -21.66 3.26
N VAL A 152 -5.15 -22.47 3.53
CA VAL A 152 -6.24 -22.71 2.58
C VAL A 152 -7.37 -21.71 2.81
N ILE A 153 -7.69 -20.93 1.80
CA ILE A 153 -8.87 -20.07 1.77
C ILE A 153 -10.00 -20.86 1.10
N ALA A 154 -10.85 -21.43 1.94
CA ALA A 154 -12.00 -22.17 1.43
C ALA A 154 -13.12 -21.22 0.96
N PRO A 155 -13.93 -21.62 -0.04
CA PRO A 155 -15.16 -20.92 -0.35
C PRO A 155 -16.11 -20.88 0.87
N PRO A 156 -16.96 -19.84 0.99
CA PRO A 156 -17.94 -19.79 2.08
C PRO A 156 -18.89 -21.00 2.04
N ILE A 157 -19.14 -21.56 3.22
CA ILE A 157 -20.12 -22.63 3.37
C ILE A 157 -21.50 -21.97 3.53
N MET A 158 -22.40 -22.22 2.59
CA MET A 158 -23.76 -21.72 2.67
C MET A 158 -24.56 -22.58 3.66
N PRO A 159 -25.30 -21.96 4.60
CA PRO A 159 -26.21 -22.68 5.48
C PRO A 159 -27.22 -23.48 4.63
N LYS A 160 -27.51 -24.71 5.06
CA LYS A 160 -28.62 -25.44 4.49
C LYS A 160 -29.89 -24.80 5.02
N GLY A 161 -30.73 -24.24 4.14
CA GLY A 161 -32.05 -23.71 4.47
C GLY A 161 -32.99 -24.79 4.94
#